data_26286195e1140c8131c081e39ac2e5f5
#
_entry.id   26286195e1140c8131c081e39ac2e5f5
#
_cell.length_a   1.000
_cell.length_b   1.000
_cell.length_c   1.000
_cell.angle_alpha   90.00
_cell.angle_beta   90.00
_cell.angle_gamma   90.00
#
_symmetry.space_group_name_H-M   'P 1'
#
loop_
_entity.id
_entity.type
_entity.pdbx_description
1 polymer ?
#
loop_
_entity_poly.entity_id
_entity_poly.type
_entity_poly.pdbx_seq_one_letter_code
_entity_poly.pdbx_strand_id
1 'polypeptide(L)'
;MNESAAVAALGALAQGARLRVFRALVGAGPQGMTPGALSAMLDIPGSTLSFHLKELVHAGLVTAERDGRNLHYRPALACMNELLAYLTDHCCGGQPCTPPRGTRPGPRRTTC
;
A
#
# COMPACT_ATOMS: atom_id res chain seq x y z
N MET A 1 0.73 6.72 14.02
CA MET A 1 0.73 5.24 13.97
C MET A 1 1.53 4.71 15.15
N ASN A 2 1.06 3.65 15.73
CA ASN A 2 1.80 3.03 16.83
C ASN A 2 2.47 1.74 16.35
N GLU A 3 3.24 1.13 17.23
CA GLU A 3 3.99 -0.08 16.87
C GLU A 3 3.06 -1.20 16.41
N SER A 4 1.95 -1.39 17.11
CA SER A 4 1.01 -2.46 16.77
C SER A 4 0.44 -2.28 15.36
N ALA A 5 0.05 -1.06 15.02
CA ALA A 5 -0.47 -0.78 13.68
C ALA A 5 0.61 -0.94 12.63
N ALA A 6 1.84 -0.54 12.94
CA ALA A 6 2.95 -0.68 12.01
C ALA A 6 3.26 -2.16 11.74
N VAL A 7 3.25 -2.97 12.80
CA VAL A 7 3.49 -4.41 12.65
C VAL A 7 2.41 -5.06 11.79
N ALA A 8 1.15 -4.68 12.01
CA ALA A 8 0.05 -5.23 11.22
C ALA A 8 0.21 -4.87 9.74
N ALA A 9 0.57 -3.63 9.46
CA ALA A 9 0.76 -3.19 8.07
C ALA A 9 1.93 -3.92 7.42
N LEU A 10 3.06 -3.98 8.10
CA LEU A 10 4.22 -4.67 7.56
C LEU A 10 3.95 -6.16 7.37
N GLY A 11 3.24 -6.78 8.32
CA GLY A 11 2.90 -8.18 8.22
C GLY A 11 2.01 -8.46 7.03
N ALA A 12 1.05 -7.58 6.77
CA ALA A 12 0.17 -7.76 5.61
C ALA A 12 0.95 -7.66 4.31
N LEU A 13 1.95 -6.78 4.24
CA LEU A 13 2.75 -6.62 3.05
C LEU A 13 3.84 -7.67 2.90
N ALA A 14 4.14 -8.41 3.95
CA ALA A 14 5.22 -9.39 3.94
C ALA A 14 4.77 -10.73 3.36
N GLN A 15 3.98 -10.68 2.30
CA GLN A 15 3.53 -11.86 1.57
C GLN A 15 3.48 -11.43 0.10
N GLY A 16 4.12 -12.23 -0.76
CA GLY A 16 4.35 -11.82 -2.14
C GLY A 16 3.11 -11.41 -2.90
N ALA A 17 2.05 -12.21 -2.81
CA ALA A 17 0.83 -11.88 -3.53
C ALA A 17 0.19 -10.59 -3.02
N ARG A 18 0.19 -10.40 -1.70
CA ARG A 18 -0.37 -9.17 -1.13
C ARG A 18 0.43 -7.94 -1.53
N LEU A 19 1.74 -8.09 -1.57
CA LEU A 19 2.57 -6.97 -2.04
C LEU A 19 2.25 -6.62 -3.49
N ARG A 20 2.09 -7.63 -4.34
CA ARG A 20 1.74 -7.39 -5.74
C ARG A 20 0.37 -6.72 -5.87
N VAL A 21 -0.59 -7.16 -5.06
CA VAL A 21 -1.92 -6.54 -5.07
C VAL A 21 -1.83 -5.07 -4.67
N PHE A 22 -1.12 -4.80 -3.58
CA PHE A 22 -0.99 -3.42 -3.12
C PHE A 22 -0.31 -2.54 -4.17
N ARG A 23 0.76 -3.03 -4.77
CA ARG A 23 1.47 -2.26 -5.80
C ARG A 23 0.61 -2.02 -7.03
N ALA A 24 -0.21 -3.00 -7.40
CA ALA A 24 -1.13 -2.83 -8.53
C ALA A 24 -2.14 -1.72 -8.23
N LEU A 25 -2.64 -1.69 -7.00
CA LEU A 25 -3.59 -0.65 -6.62
C LEU A 25 -2.95 0.73 -6.62
N VAL A 26 -1.72 0.82 -6.13
CA VAL A 26 -0.99 2.09 -6.16
C VAL A 26 -0.83 2.57 -7.59
N GLY A 27 -0.51 1.67 -8.51
CA GLY A 27 -0.31 2.04 -9.90
C GLY A 27 -1.59 2.36 -10.65
N ALA A 28 -2.75 1.92 -10.14
CA ALA A 28 -4.01 2.09 -10.86
C ALA A 28 -4.55 3.53 -10.80
N GLY A 29 -4.11 4.29 -9.82
CA GLY A 29 -4.58 5.65 -9.68
C GLY A 29 -5.80 5.78 -8.78
N PRO A 30 -6.39 6.97 -8.70
CA PRO A 30 -7.42 7.24 -7.70
C PRO A 30 -8.73 6.49 -7.90
N GLN A 31 -9.01 5.99 -9.10
CA GLN A 31 -10.25 5.26 -9.32
C GLN A 31 -10.22 3.86 -8.74
N GLY A 32 -9.03 3.35 -8.40
CA GLY A 32 -8.91 2.02 -7.83
C GLY A 32 -9.14 0.93 -8.85
N MET A 33 -9.34 -0.29 -8.35
CA MET A 33 -9.58 -1.45 -9.21
C MET A 33 -10.64 -2.35 -8.60
N THR A 34 -11.37 -3.05 -9.45
CA THR A 34 -12.30 -4.07 -9.00
C THR A 34 -11.54 -5.38 -8.76
N PRO A 35 -12.10 -6.28 -7.95
CA PRO A 35 -11.47 -7.59 -7.75
C PRO A 35 -11.29 -8.35 -9.06
N GLY A 36 -12.25 -8.25 -9.97
CA GLY A 36 -12.13 -8.93 -11.25
C GLY A 36 -10.93 -8.45 -12.06
N ALA A 37 -10.73 -7.14 -12.09
CA ALA A 37 -9.61 -6.57 -12.81
C ALA A 37 -8.28 -6.98 -12.17
N LEU A 38 -8.22 -6.97 -10.84
CA LEU A 38 -7.02 -7.41 -10.13
C LEU A 38 -6.72 -8.87 -10.37
N SER A 39 -7.77 -9.71 -10.32
CA SER A 39 -7.61 -11.14 -10.56
C SER A 39 -7.04 -11.40 -11.95
N ALA A 40 -7.56 -10.71 -12.94
CA ALA A 40 -7.10 -10.88 -14.31
C ALA A 40 -5.67 -10.36 -14.48
N MET A 41 -5.39 -9.20 -13.93
CA MET A 41 -4.06 -8.58 -14.08
C MET A 41 -2.98 -9.41 -13.42
N LEU A 42 -3.24 -9.94 -12.23
CA LEU A 42 -2.24 -10.61 -11.42
C LEU A 42 -2.29 -12.13 -11.53
N ASP A 43 -3.27 -12.64 -12.26
CA ASP A 43 -3.46 -14.09 -12.43
C ASP A 43 -3.60 -14.76 -11.06
N ILE A 44 -4.45 -14.21 -10.22
CA ILE A 44 -4.74 -14.74 -8.89
C ILE A 44 -6.20 -15.17 -8.87
N PRO A 45 -6.49 -16.41 -8.47
CA PRO A 45 -7.89 -16.84 -8.40
C PRO A 45 -8.71 -15.94 -7.47
N GLY A 46 -9.98 -15.75 -7.82
CA GLY A 46 -10.83 -14.80 -7.10
C GLY A 46 -10.94 -15.07 -5.62
N SER A 47 -11.06 -16.34 -5.23
CA SER A 47 -11.19 -16.68 -3.80
C SER A 47 -9.91 -16.34 -3.04
N THR A 48 -8.77 -16.62 -3.64
CA THR A 48 -7.47 -16.29 -3.04
C THR A 48 -7.30 -14.78 -2.97
N LEU A 49 -7.66 -14.08 -4.03
CA LEU A 49 -7.56 -12.64 -4.06
C LEU A 49 -8.45 -12.01 -2.99
N SER A 50 -9.66 -12.52 -2.82
CA SER A 50 -10.57 -12.01 -1.79
C SER A 50 -9.95 -12.10 -0.41
N PHE A 51 -9.27 -13.20 -0.13
CA PHE A 51 -8.57 -13.35 1.15
C PHE A 51 -7.48 -12.30 1.31
N HIS A 52 -6.69 -12.10 0.27
CA HIS A 52 -5.61 -11.11 0.34
C HIS A 52 -6.13 -9.69 0.48
N LEU A 53 -7.20 -9.35 -0.24
CA LEU A 53 -7.79 -8.03 -0.12
C LEU A 53 -8.35 -7.80 1.29
N LYS A 54 -8.97 -8.82 1.86
CA LYS A 54 -9.48 -8.72 3.21
C LYS A 54 -8.37 -8.45 4.21
N GLU A 55 -7.23 -9.14 4.06
CA GLU A 55 -6.10 -8.92 4.94
C GLU A 55 -5.54 -7.51 4.81
N LEU A 56 -5.47 -7.00 3.59
CA LEU A 56 -4.97 -5.65 3.37
C LEU A 56 -5.92 -4.59 3.94
N VAL A 57 -7.22 -4.80 3.78
CA VAL A 57 -8.21 -3.89 4.36
C VAL A 57 -8.14 -3.92 5.87
N HIS A 58 -8.02 -5.12 6.45
CA HIS A 58 -7.95 -5.27 7.90
C HIS A 58 -6.72 -4.57 8.48
N ALA A 59 -5.62 -4.58 7.75
CA ALA A 59 -4.40 -3.90 8.18
C ALA A 59 -4.43 -2.39 7.93
N GLY A 60 -5.48 -1.88 7.29
CA GLY A 60 -5.61 -0.46 7.06
C GLY A 60 -4.89 0.04 5.82
N LEU A 61 -4.33 -0.85 5.02
CA LEU A 61 -3.54 -0.46 3.85
C LEU A 61 -4.37 -0.22 2.60
N VAL A 62 -5.58 -0.76 2.57
CA VAL A 62 -6.46 -0.70 1.42
C VAL A 62 -7.85 -0.37 1.91
N THR A 63 -8.58 0.42 1.15
CA THR A 63 -9.98 0.69 1.43
C THR A 63 -10.85 0.08 0.33
N ALA A 64 -12.06 -0.29 0.70
CA ALA A 64 -13.03 -0.81 -0.24
C ALA A 64 -14.19 0.16 -0.32
N GLU A 65 -14.58 0.51 -1.54
CA GLU A 65 -15.66 1.43 -1.75
C GLU A 65 -16.64 0.84 -2.75
N ARG A 66 -17.91 0.85 -2.40
CA ARG A 66 -18.94 0.34 -3.28
C ARG A 66 -19.47 1.45 -4.18
N ASP A 67 -19.55 1.16 -5.46
CA ASP A 67 -20.10 2.07 -6.44
C ASP A 67 -21.14 1.28 -7.23
N GLY A 68 -22.41 1.40 -6.81
CA GLY A 68 -23.47 0.60 -7.39
C GLY A 68 -23.26 -0.87 -7.08
N ARG A 69 -23.13 -1.67 -8.11
CA ARG A 69 -22.89 -3.11 -7.96
C ARG A 69 -21.41 -3.43 -7.86
N ASN A 70 -20.56 -2.47 -8.18
CA ASN A 70 -19.14 -2.71 -8.23
C ASN A 70 -18.50 -2.34 -6.91
N LEU A 71 -17.47 -3.09 -6.57
CA LEU A 71 -16.66 -2.84 -5.40
C LEU A 71 -15.28 -2.45 -5.89
N HIS A 72 -14.82 -1.27 -5.50
CA HIS A 72 -13.52 -0.76 -5.91
C HIS A 72 -12.59 -0.75 -4.71
N TYR A 73 -11.39 -1.23 -4.91
CA TYR A 73 -10.36 -1.21 -3.89
C TYR A 73 -9.33 -0.15 -4.24
N ARG A 74 -8.89 0.59 -3.22
CA ARG A 74 -7.92 1.66 -3.40
C ARG A 74 -6.85 1.55 -2.33
N PRO A 75 -5.62 1.95 -2.64
CA PRO A 75 -4.61 1.98 -1.59
C PRO A 75 -4.92 3.10 -0.62
N ALA A 76 -4.71 2.85 0.67
CA ALA A 76 -4.85 3.88 1.69
C ALA A 76 -3.50 4.59 1.81
N LEU A 77 -3.27 5.56 0.92
CA LEU A 77 -1.97 6.21 0.84
C LEU A 77 -1.62 6.96 2.12
N ALA A 78 -2.62 7.50 2.82
CA ALA A 78 -2.36 8.15 4.09
C ALA A 78 -1.77 7.18 5.11
N CYS A 79 -2.29 5.95 5.15
CA CYS A 79 -1.75 4.93 6.04
C CYS A 79 -0.34 4.55 5.65
N MET A 80 -0.07 4.43 4.35
CA MET A 80 1.28 4.12 3.90
C MET A 80 2.25 5.23 4.27
N ASN A 81 1.84 6.48 4.12
CA ASN A 81 2.68 7.61 4.50
C ASN A 81 2.95 7.62 6.00
N GLU A 82 1.95 7.26 6.80
CA GLU A 82 2.15 7.15 8.24
C GLU A 82 3.13 6.05 8.59
N LEU A 83 3.07 4.93 7.87
CA LEU A 83 4.00 3.83 8.11
C LEU A 83 5.43 4.27 7.79
N LEU A 84 5.62 4.92 6.65
CA LEU A 84 6.94 5.41 6.29
C LEU A 84 7.46 6.42 7.29
N ALA A 85 6.60 7.31 7.75
CA ALA A 85 6.98 8.29 8.75
C ALA A 85 7.34 7.62 10.08
N TYR A 86 6.58 6.61 10.47
CA TYR A 86 6.84 5.88 11.70
C TYR A 86 8.19 5.17 11.64
N LEU A 87 8.48 4.53 10.50
CA LEU A 87 9.72 3.78 10.34
C LEU A 87 10.94 4.69 10.37
N THR A 88 10.79 5.93 9.93
CA THR A 88 11.91 6.86 9.87
C THR A 88 11.87 7.87 11.01
N ASP A 89 10.97 7.70 11.96
CA ASP A 89 10.85 8.60 13.09
C ASP A 89 12.17 8.61 13.87
N HIS A 90 12.65 9.80 14.18
CA HIS A 90 13.93 9.98 14.89
C HIS A 90 15.11 9.40 14.13
N CYS A 91 14.98 9.27 12.83
CA CYS A 91 16.07 8.74 12.04
C CYS A 91 17.28 9.68 12.12
N CYS A 92 18.46 9.11 12.06
CA CYS A 92 19.72 9.86 12.14
C CYS A 92 19.83 10.67 13.42
N GLY A 93 19.31 10.15 14.51
CA GLY A 93 19.39 10.83 15.80
C GLY A 93 18.61 12.12 15.85
N GLY A 94 17.55 12.22 15.06
CA GLY A 94 16.76 13.43 14.99
C GLY A 94 17.19 14.39 13.89
N GLN A 95 18.26 14.08 13.20
CA GLN A 95 18.72 14.88 12.08
C GLN A 95 18.00 14.45 10.81
N PRO A 96 17.82 15.36 9.85
CA PRO A 96 17.25 14.96 8.57
C PRO A 96 18.11 13.88 7.94
N CYS A 97 17.46 12.85 7.47
CA CYS A 97 18.13 11.72 6.85
C CYS A 97 18.04 11.78 5.33
N THR A 98 17.79 12.94 4.81
CA THR A 98 17.73 13.11 3.38
C THR A 98 19.10 13.11 2.79
N PRO A 99 19.25 12.60 1.57
CA PRO A 99 20.53 12.71 0.89
C PRO A 99 20.85 14.17 0.63
N PRO A 100 22.11 14.48 0.45
CA PRO A 100 22.47 15.84 0.11
C PRO A 100 21.75 16.33 -1.14
N ARG A 101 21.54 17.62 -1.16
CA ARG A 101 20.92 18.24 -2.31
C ARG A 101 21.70 17.92 -3.53
N GLY A 102 21.11 18.02 -4.60
CA GLY A 102 21.78 17.81 -5.85
C GLY A 102 21.93 16.38 -6.22
N THR A 103 21.62 15.53 -5.30
CA THR A 103 21.61 14.19 -5.71
C THR A 103 20.27 13.91 -6.26
N ARG A 104 19.89 14.15 -6.26
CA ARG A 104 18.84 13.88 -6.68
C ARG A 104 18.18 13.85 -7.41
N PRO A 105 17.85 13.79 -7.80
CA PRO A 105 16.85 13.82 -8.31
C PRO A 105 16.11 12.96 -8.68
N GLY A 106 16.06 12.69 -8.78
CA GLY A 106 15.41 11.96 -9.24
C GLY A 106 14.19 11.70 -9.29
N PRO A 107 13.84 11.36 -9.76
CA PRO A 107 12.52 11.26 -9.82
C PRO A 107 12.00 10.21 -9.00
N ARG A 108 12.19 9.97 -8.50
CA ARG A 108 11.81 9.39 -7.87
C ARG A 108 10.95 9.03 -7.55
N ARG A 109 10.85 8.71 -7.15
CA ARG A 109 10.17 8.41 -6.78
C ARG A 109 9.29 8.25 -6.43
N THR A 110 9.15 8.03 -6.17
CA THR A 110 8.38 7.93 -5.71
C THR A 110 7.47 7.89 -5.43
N THR A 111 7.42 8.35 -5.37
CA THR A 111 6.43 8.36 -4.86
C THR A 111 5.55 7.56 -4.83
N CYS A 112 5.17 7.11 -4.65
CA CYS A 112 4.37 6.07 -4.49
C CYS A 112 3.63 5.60 -5.42
#